data_3a50ed5c7ecde929dc55f174ad506323
#
_entry.id   3a50ed5c7ecde929dc55f174ad506323
#
_cell.length_a   1.000
_cell.length_b   1.000
_cell.length_c   1.000
_cell.angle_alpha   90.00
_cell.angle_beta   90.00
_cell.angle_gamma   90.00
#
_symmetry.space_group_name_H-M   'P 1'
#
loop_
_entity.id
_entity.type
_entity.pdbx_description
1 polymer ?
#
loop_
_entity_poly.entity_id
_entity_poly.type
_entity_poly.pdbx_seq_one_letter_code
_entity_poly.pdbx_strand_id
1 'polypeptide(L)'
;IECHKNNLVLSVDNPVPEDFTSHYDRAEQGKVVDYVIIMGYDEHYVGSEEAGSVASLPWVEKGIQDTIAEVPAQRVINAVPFYTRLWKTEAGSLSSEAIGMDTAQEVVNTNNAQVYWDSDVSQNYGSFEKDGCTYQIWIEDSQSIAAKVQLVQKYNLAGVAAWKLGFENSSIWQVITDNLSASN
;
A
#
# COMPACT_ATOMS: atom_id res chain seq x y z
N ILE A 1 -3.23 15.15 -25.18
CA ILE A 1 -3.32 16.38 -25.99
C ILE A 1 -4.33 17.35 -25.40
N GLU A 2 -5.58 16.94 -25.10
CA GLU A 2 -6.60 17.88 -24.59
C GLU A 2 -6.28 18.41 -23.18
N CYS A 3 -5.75 17.58 -22.28
CA CYS A 3 -5.33 18.02 -20.95
C CYS A 3 -4.25 19.09 -21.03
N HIS A 4 -3.21 18.86 -21.81
CA HIS A 4 -2.11 19.82 -21.97
C HIS A 4 -2.56 21.13 -22.64
N LYS A 5 -3.48 21.08 -23.62
CA LYS A 5 -4.05 22.30 -24.22
C LYS A 5 -4.80 23.17 -23.20
N ASN A 6 -5.31 22.57 -22.14
CA ASN A 6 -6.06 23.23 -21.09
C ASN A 6 -5.25 23.43 -19.82
N ASN A 7 -3.91 23.24 -19.85
CA ASN A 7 -3.01 23.32 -18.70
C ASN A 7 -3.43 22.40 -17.54
N LEU A 8 -3.94 21.21 -17.84
CA LEU A 8 -4.30 20.19 -16.86
C LEU A 8 -3.21 19.14 -16.77
N VAL A 9 -2.91 18.70 -15.56
CA VAL A 9 -2.07 17.53 -15.27
C VAL A 9 -2.89 16.26 -15.51
N LEU A 10 -2.32 15.32 -16.22
CA LEU A 10 -2.90 14.01 -16.49
C LEU A 10 -2.14 12.93 -15.74
N SER A 11 -2.81 12.19 -14.88
CA SER A 11 -2.27 10.96 -14.27
C SER A 11 -3.09 9.74 -14.65
N VAL A 12 -2.48 8.58 -14.51
CA VAL A 12 -3.14 7.27 -14.66
C VAL A 12 -2.75 6.38 -13.50
N ASP A 13 -3.73 5.68 -12.94
CA ASP A 13 -3.52 4.72 -11.86
C ASP A 13 -3.46 3.31 -12.42
N ASN A 14 -2.40 2.59 -12.10
CA ASN A 14 -2.19 1.20 -12.51
C ASN A 14 -2.02 0.30 -11.27
N PRO A 15 -2.47 -0.96 -11.35
CA PRO A 15 -2.06 -1.97 -10.36
C PRO A 15 -0.54 -2.20 -10.44
N VAL A 16 0.01 -2.78 -9.39
CA VAL A 16 1.41 -3.25 -9.38
C VAL A 16 1.63 -4.19 -10.58
N PRO A 17 2.80 -4.09 -11.27
CA PRO A 17 3.16 -5.01 -12.33
C PRO A 17 3.17 -6.47 -11.88
N GLU A 18 2.32 -7.27 -12.49
CA GLU A 18 2.17 -8.71 -12.30
C GLU A 18 1.83 -9.34 -13.65
N ASP A 19 1.98 -10.65 -13.81
CA ASP A 19 1.70 -11.33 -15.08
C ASP A 19 0.28 -11.04 -15.60
N PHE A 20 -0.72 -11.05 -14.72
CA PHE A 20 -2.11 -10.78 -15.06
C PHE A 20 -2.40 -9.30 -15.33
N THR A 21 -1.48 -8.38 -14.99
CA THR A 21 -1.57 -6.95 -15.28
C THR A 21 -0.68 -6.51 -16.44
N SER A 22 -0.08 -7.44 -17.17
CA SER A 22 0.82 -7.17 -18.31
C SER A 22 0.14 -6.47 -19.50
N HIS A 23 -1.20 -6.46 -19.54
CA HIS A 23 -1.97 -5.73 -20.53
C HIS A 23 -1.99 -4.19 -20.33
N TYR A 24 -1.51 -3.69 -19.20
CA TYR A 24 -1.26 -2.26 -19.00
C TYR A 24 0.07 -1.88 -19.65
N ASP A 25 0.01 -1.21 -20.80
CA ASP A 25 1.21 -0.72 -21.50
C ASP A 25 1.77 0.51 -20.79
N ARG A 26 2.51 0.27 -19.70
CA ARG A 26 3.07 1.32 -18.85
C ARG A 26 4.10 2.16 -19.58
N ALA A 27 4.85 1.56 -20.48
CA ALA A 27 5.85 2.26 -21.30
C ALA A 27 5.19 3.30 -22.22
N GLU A 28 4.08 2.96 -22.87
CA GLU A 28 3.34 3.91 -23.72
C GLU A 28 2.58 4.95 -22.88
N GLN A 29 2.00 4.55 -21.75
CA GLN A 29 1.38 5.50 -20.82
C GLN A 29 2.38 6.54 -20.33
N GLY A 30 3.59 6.12 -19.91
CA GLY A 30 4.66 7.00 -19.45
C GLY A 30 5.16 8.02 -20.46
N LYS A 31 4.86 7.85 -21.75
CA LYS A 31 5.18 8.83 -22.80
C LYS A 31 4.15 9.96 -22.89
N VAL A 32 2.91 9.71 -22.49
CA VAL A 32 1.79 10.62 -22.74
C VAL A 32 1.17 11.26 -21.51
N VAL A 33 1.32 10.63 -20.32
CA VAL A 33 0.81 11.17 -19.06
C VAL A 33 1.89 11.93 -18.30
N ASP A 34 1.50 12.84 -17.42
CA ASP A 34 2.43 13.55 -16.54
C ASP A 34 2.91 12.63 -15.42
N TYR A 35 2.01 11.80 -14.86
CA TYR A 35 2.33 10.85 -13.81
C TYR A 35 1.66 9.49 -14.04
N VAL A 36 2.41 8.44 -13.73
CA VAL A 36 1.90 7.06 -13.56
C VAL A 36 1.87 6.77 -12.07
N ILE A 37 0.69 6.51 -11.52
CA ILE A 37 0.50 6.16 -10.11
C ILE A 37 0.42 4.65 -10.02
N ILE A 38 1.27 4.04 -9.19
CA ILE A 38 1.21 2.62 -8.88
C ILE A 38 0.33 2.47 -7.64
N MET A 39 -0.72 1.69 -7.72
CA MET A 39 -1.53 1.29 -6.57
C MET A 39 -0.77 0.22 -5.79
N GLY A 40 0.18 0.64 -4.91
CA GLY A 40 1.06 -0.21 -4.13
C GLY A 40 0.33 -0.88 -2.96
N TYR A 41 -0.81 -1.51 -3.25
CA TYR A 41 -1.67 -2.22 -2.31
C TYR A 41 -2.51 -3.27 -3.04
N ASP A 42 -3.28 -4.06 -2.27
CA ASP A 42 -4.02 -5.24 -2.71
C ASP A 42 -3.12 -6.42 -3.12
N GLU A 43 -1.93 -6.56 -2.48
CA GLU A 43 -1.12 -7.78 -2.55
C GLU A 43 -1.96 -9.00 -2.14
N HIS A 44 -2.64 -8.89 -0.99
CA HIS A 44 -3.70 -9.81 -0.59
C HIS A 44 -5.02 -9.03 -0.50
N TYR A 45 -6.06 -9.56 -1.11
CA TYR A 45 -7.36 -8.92 -1.28
C TYR A 45 -8.52 -9.86 -0.93
N VAL A 46 -9.76 -9.39 -1.00
CA VAL A 46 -10.94 -10.23 -0.77
C VAL A 46 -10.97 -11.36 -1.80
N GLY A 47 -10.98 -12.60 -1.32
CA GLY A 47 -10.94 -13.81 -2.18
C GLY A 47 -9.53 -14.39 -2.37
N SER A 48 -8.48 -13.83 -1.75
CA SER A 48 -7.19 -14.50 -1.65
C SER A 48 -7.33 -15.84 -0.92
N GLU A 49 -6.56 -16.84 -1.37
CA GLU A 49 -6.57 -18.19 -0.78
C GLU A 49 -5.90 -18.21 0.60
N GLU A 50 -5.00 -17.25 0.86
CA GLU A 50 -4.25 -17.12 2.10
C GLU A 50 -4.43 -15.72 2.70
N ALA A 51 -4.36 -15.65 4.04
CA ALA A 51 -4.28 -14.39 4.75
C ALA A 51 -2.89 -13.77 4.57
N GLY A 52 -2.83 -12.46 4.34
CA GLY A 52 -1.55 -11.77 4.14
C GLY A 52 -1.67 -10.25 4.22
N SER A 53 -0.51 -9.60 4.11
CA SER A 53 -0.41 -8.15 4.02
C SER A 53 -1.10 -7.62 2.76
N VAL A 54 -1.71 -6.46 2.84
CA VAL A 54 -2.22 -5.75 1.66
C VAL A 54 -1.09 -5.08 0.87
N ALA A 55 0.08 -4.86 1.49
CA ALA A 55 1.20 -4.14 0.89
C ALA A 55 2.50 -4.42 1.67
N SER A 56 3.05 -5.63 1.54
CA SER A 56 4.37 -5.91 2.11
C SER A 56 5.44 -5.03 1.46
N LEU A 57 6.45 -4.61 2.23
CA LEU A 57 7.49 -3.72 1.70
C LEU A 57 8.24 -4.33 0.51
N PRO A 58 8.65 -5.63 0.52
CA PRO A 58 9.32 -6.23 -0.63
C PRO A 58 8.47 -6.26 -1.90
N TRP A 59 7.16 -6.54 -1.77
CA TRP A 59 6.26 -6.56 -2.92
C TRP A 59 6.03 -5.15 -3.50
N VAL A 60 5.83 -4.15 -2.64
CA VAL A 60 5.73 -2.74 -3.07
C VAL A 60 7.01 -2.29 -3.76
N GLU A 61 8.16 -2.60 -3.17
CA GLU A 61 9.46 -2.25 -3.74
C GLU A 61 9.70 -2.90 -5.10
N LYS A 62 9.36 -4.17 -5.25
CA LYS A 62 9.41 -4.87 -6.54
C LYS A 62 8.51 -4.19 -7.57
N GLY A 63 7.29 -3.84 -7.21
CA GLY A 63 6.34 -3.13 -8.08
C GLY A 63 6.90 -1.78 -8.56
N ILE A 64 7.58 -1.04 -7.68
CA ILE A 64 8.27 0.20 -8.04
C ILE A 64 9.40 -0.10 -9.04
N GLN A 65 10.27 -1.08 -8.75
CA GLN A 65 11.40 -1.44 -9.63
C GLN A 65 10.92 -1.83 -11.03
N ASP A 66 9.90 -2.67 -11.12
CA ASP A 66 9.34 -3.12 -12.39
C ASP A 66 8.71 -1.95 -13.16
N THR A 67 8.04 -1.02 -12.47
CA THR A 67 7.45 0.16 -13.13
C THR A 67 8.50 1.13 -13.63
N ILE A 68 9.54 1.43 -12.85
CA ILE A 68 10.60 2.38 -13.29
C ILE A 68 11.50 1.79 -14.37
N ALA A 69 11.46 0.49 -14.63
CA ALA A 69 12.09 -0.12 -15.80
C ALA A 69 11.42 0.31 -17.11
N GLU A 70 10.14 0.71 -17.07
CA GLU A 70 9.33 1.11 -18.22
C GLU A 70 9.04 2.62 -18.25
N VAL A 71 8.94 3.27 -17.08
CA VAL A 71 8.53 4.67 -16.91
C VAL A 71 9.64 5.44 -16.20
N PRO A 72 10.00 6.67 -16.64
CA PRO A 72 10.96 7.49 -15.90
C PRO A 72 10.53 7.69 -14.43
N ALA A 73 11.42 7.40 -13.49
CA ALA A 73 11.11 7.40 -12.05
C ALA A 73 10.49 8.72 -11.57
N GLN A 74 10.91 9.87 -12.13
CA GLN A 74 10.39 11.19 -11.80
C GLN A 74 8.94 11.42 -12.27
N ARG A 75 8.34 10.45 -12.97
CA ARG A 75 6.92 10.43 -13.35
C ARG A 75 6.12 9.36 -12.60
N VAL A 76 6.77 8.58 -11.76
CA VAL A 76 6.13 7.52 -11.00
C VAL A 76 5.77 8.02 -9.60
N ILE A 77 4.54 7.79 -9.17
CA ILE A 77 4.04 8.03 -7.82
C ILE A 77 3.68 6.68 -7.21
N ASN A 78 4.15 6.39 -6.00
CA ASN A 78 3.71 5.19 -5.30
C ASN A 78 2.53 5.51 -4.38
N ALA A 79 1.39 4.84 -4.56
CA ALA A 79 0.25 4.95 -3.68
C ALA A 79 0.35 3.92 -2.55
N VAL A 80 0.25 4.40 -1.31
CA VAL A 80 0.29 3.57 -0.09
C VAL A 80 -1.12 3.36 0.47
N PRO A 81 -1.39 2.22 1.14
CA PRO A 81 -2.69 1.99 1.76
C PRO A 81 -2.79 2.69 3.12
N PHE A 82 -3.94 3.30 3.40
CA PHE A 82 -4.35 3.71 4.75
C PHE A 82 -5.33 2.70 5.36
N TYR A 83 -5.33 1.49 4.83
CA TYR A 83 -6.16 0.39 5.28
C TYR A 83 -5.33 -0.89 5.38
N THR A 84 -5.87 -1.83 6.12
CA THR A 84 -5.42 -3.21 6.15
C THR A 84 -6.61 -4.15 6.05
N ARG A 85 -6.37 -5.45 6.04
CA ARG A 85 -7.43 -6.47 6.12
C ARG A 85 -7.38 -7.19 7.45
N LEU A 86 -8.53 -7.22 8.12
CA LEU A 86 -8.77 -8.13 9.22
C LEU A 86 -9.22 -9.46 8.62
N TRP A 87 -8.36 -10.44 8.69
CA TRP A 87 -8.62 -11.79 8.22
C TRP A 87 -9.29 -12.62 9.32
N LYS A 88 -10.27 -13.42 8.94
CA LYS A 88 -10.98 -14.35 9.82
C LYS A 88 -10.99 -15.74 9.21
N THR A 89 -10.48 -16.72 9.95
CA THR A 89 -10.60 -18.14 9.63
C THR A 89 -11.64 -18.77 10.55
N GLU A 90 -12.70 -19.34 9.97
CA GLU A 90 -13.79 -20.01 10.66
C GLU A 90 -14.04 -21.37 10.02
N ALA A 91 -13.88 -22.44 10.78
CA ALA A 91 -14.06 -23.82 10.31
C ALA A 91 -13.30 -24.12 8.99
N GLY A 92 -12.10 -23.54 8.82
CA GLY A 92 -11.27 -23.70 7.63
C GLY A 92 -11.65 -22.81 6.46
N SER A 93 -12.64 -21.94 6.61
CA SER A 93 -13.02 -20.93 5.60
C SER A 93 -12.37 -19.59 5.92
N LEU A 94 -11.71 -18.99 4.94
CA LEU A 94 -11.07 -17.68 5.05
C LEU A 94 -11.98 -16.58 4.53
N SER A 95 -12.08 -15.49 5.29
CA SER A 95 -12.77 -14.25 4.90
C SER A 95 -11.98 -13.05 5.38
N SER A 96 -12.25 -11.86 4.84
CA SER A 96 -11.58 -10.65 5.31
C SER A 96 -12.42 -9.39 5.12
N GLU A 97 -12.16 -8.41 5.95
CA GLU A 97 -12.73 -7.07 5.90
C GLU A 97 -11.62 -6.03 5.80
N ALA A 98 -11.79 -5.04 4.92
CA ALA A 98 -10.88 -3.88 4.84
C ALA A 98 -11.26 -2.87 5.92
N ILE A 99 -10.29 -2.49 6.76
CA ILE A 99 -10.47 -1.56 7.88
C ILE A 99 -9.38 -0.49 7.87
N GLY A 100 -9.73 0.74 8.26
CA GLY A 100 -8.79 1.86 8.35
C GLY A 100 -7.84 1.74 9.56
N MET A 101 -6.84 2.61 9.62
CA MET A 101 -5.76 2.55 10.62
C MET A 101 -6.27 2.61 12.08
N ASP A 102 -7.18 3.53 12.39
CA ASP A 102 -7.70 3.67 13.76
C ASP A 102 -8.54 2.45 14.17
N THR A 103 -9.36 1.93 13.26
CA THR A 103 -10.14 0.71 13.49
C THR A 103 -9.23 -0.51 13.68
N ALA A 104 -8.15 -0.61 12.90
CA ALA A 104 -7.15 -1.68 13.06
C ALA A 104 -6.52 -1.66 14.46
N GLN A 105 -6.13 -0.47 14.93
CA GLN A 105 -5.58 -0.30 16.27
C GLN A 105 -6.60 -0.62 17.37
N GLU A 106 -7.86 -0.23 17.19
CA GLU A 106 -8.96 -0.56 18.12
C GLU A 106 -9.20 -2.07 18.20
N VAL A 107 -9.23 -2.76 17.06
CA VAL A 107 -9.40 -4.21 16.99
C VAL A 107 -8.28 -4.92 17.75
N VAL A 108 -7.03 -4.54 17.53
CA VAL A 108 -5.86 -5.10 18.21
C VAL A 108 -5.94 -4.91 19.72
N ASN A 109 -6.24 -3.69 20.17
CA ASN A 109 -6.31 -3.34 21.59
C ASN A 109 -7.48 -4.04 22.29
N THR A 110 -8.68 -4.01 21.70
CA THR A 110 -9.90 -4.56 22.29
C THR A 110 -9.85 -6.08 22.45
N ASN A 111 -9.17 -6.78 21.53
CA ASN A 111 -9.07 -8.23 21.56
C ASN A 111 -7.74 -8.72 22.19
N ASN A 112 -6.91 -7.82 22.75
CA ASN A 112 -5.61 -8.14 23.32
C ASN A 112 -4.75 -8.99 22.36
N ALA A 113 -4.75 -8.62 21.07
CA ALA A 113 -4.00 -9.35 20.04
C ALA A 113 -2.50 -9.44 20.41
N GLN A 114 -1.90 -10.59 20.12
CA GLN A 114 -0.45 -10.71 20.20
C GLN A 114 0.16 -10.02 18.98
N VAL A 115 0.92 -8.96 19.21
CA VAL A 115 1.52 -8.15 18.15
C VAL A 115 3.03 -8.24 18.21
N TYR A 116 3.68 -8.41 17.04
CA TYR A 116 5.12 -8.34 16.87
C TYR A 116 5.50 -7.78 15.50
N TRP A 117 6.69 -7.23 15.39
CA TRP A 117 7.23 -6.78 14.12
C TRP A 117 7.63 -7.96 13.24
N ASP A 118 7.02 -8.05 12.08
CA ASP A 118 7.39 -9.01 11.04
C ASP A 118 8.35 -8.32 10.05
N SER A 119 9.62 -8.69 10.12
CA SER A 119 10.67 -8.10 9.27
C SER A 119 10.57 -8.49 7.80
N ASP A 120 9.93 -9.62 7.50
CA ASP A 120 9.84 -10.13 6.12
C ASP A 120 8.88 -9.29 5.29
N VAL A 121 7.85 -8.73 5.93
CA VAL A 121 6.88 -7.83 5.29
C VAL A 121 7.05 -6.37 5.70
N SER A 122 7.89 -6.10 6.72
CA SER A 122 8.10 -4.79 7.33
C SER A 122 6.81 -4.16 7.85
N GLN A 123 6.05 -4.93 8.64
CA GLN A 123 4.81 -4.52 9.28
C GLN A 123 4.67 -5.16 10.67
N ASN A 124 3.87 -4.56 11.52
CA ASN A 124 3.39 -5.21 12.72
C ASN A 124 2.32 -6.25 12.36
N TYR A 125 2.57 -7.51 12.71
CA TYR A 125 1.60 -8.59 12.59
C TYR A 125 0.87 -8.79 13.92
N GLY A 126 -0.43 -8.96 13.88
CA GLY A 126 -1.28 -9.26 15.04
C GLY A 126 -2.15 -10.48 14.82
N SER A 127 -2.38 -11.26 15.89
CA SER A 127 -3.33 -12.36 15.85
C SER A 127 -4.05 -12.53 17.18
N PHE A 128 -5.27 -13.05 17.14
CA PHE A 128 -6.07 -13.38 18.30
C PHE A 128 -7.14 -14.44 17.97
N GLU A 129 -7.62 -15.12 19.02
CA GLU A 129 -8.73 -16.06 18.94
C GLU A 129 -9.99 -15.43 19.54
N LYS A 130 -11.13 -15.58 18.87
CA LYS A 130 -12.43 -15.11 19.37
C LYS A 130 -13.56 -15.94 18.79
N ASP A 131 -14.47 -16.40 19.66
CA ASP A 131 -15.67 -17.17 19.30
C ASP A 131 -15.38 -18.40 18.40
N GLY A 132 -14.24 -19.07 18.64
CA GLY A 132 -13.80 -20.24 17.87
C GLY A 132 -13.23 -19.91 16.47
N CYS A 133 -12.94 -18.63 16.21
CA CYS A 133 -12.33 -18.17 14.98
C CYS A 133 -10.93 -17.60 15.26
N THR A 134 -10.03 -17.83 14.31
CA THR A 134 -8.68 -17.21 14.30
C THR A 134 -8.73 -15.90 13.51
N TYR A 135 -8.20 -14.83 14.09
CA TYR A 135 -8.05 -13.54 13.42
C TYR A 135 -6.59 -13.20 13.23
N GLN A 136 -6.27 -12.62 12.06
CA GLN A 136 -4.93 -12.19 11.68
C GLN A 136 -4.99 -10.81 11.02
N ILE A 137 -3.96 -10.00 11.25
CA ILE A 137 -3.89 -8.63 10.71
C ILE A 137 -2.42 -8.23 10.50
N TRP A 138 -2.10 -7.64 9.36
CA TRP A 138 -0.84 -6.92 9.11
C TRP A 138 -1.15 -5.44 9.14
N ILE A 139 -0.64 -4.76 10.16
CA ILE A 139 -1.07 -3.40 10.52
C ILE A 139 -0.34 -2.38 9.66
N GLU A 140 -1.10 -1.49 9.03
CA GLU A 140 -0.55 -0.26 8.46
C GLU A 140 -0.52 0.81 9.56
N ASP A 141 0.69 1.25 9.89
CA ASP A 141 0.97 2.21 10.95
C ASP A 141 2.09 3.19 10.54
N SER A 142 2.51 4.03 11.47
CA SER A 142 3.57 5.00 11.22
C SER A 142 4.89 4.36 10.77
N GLN A 143 5.22 3.17 11.27
CA GLN A 143 6.47 2.50 10.94
C GLN A 143 6.42 1.89 9.54
N SER A 144 5.34 1.19 9.20
CA SER A 144 5.17 0.57 7.89
C SER A 144 5.02 1.61 6.77
N ILE A 145 4.28 2.71 7.03
CA ILE A 145 4.13 3.81 6.08
C ILE A 145 5.44 4.56 5.89
N ALA A 146 6.20 4.83 6.96
CA ALA A 146 7.52 5.45 6.82
C ALA A 146 8.44 4.64 5.91
N ALA A 147 8.49 3.31 6.08
CA ALA A 147 9.30 2.43 5.24
C ALA A 147 8.88 2.51 3.76
N LYS A 148 7.58 2.54 3.47
CA LYS A 148 7.07 2.67 2.09
C LYS A 148 7.34 4.06 1.49
N VAL A 149 7.20 5.13 2.29
CA VAL A 149 7.47 6.52 1.84
C VAL A 149 8.96 6.72 1.54
N GLN A 150 9.86 6.09 2.29
CA GLN A 150 11.31 6.15 2.02
C GLN A 150 11.68 5.57 0.64
N LEU A 151 10.88 4.68 0.06
CA LEU A 151 11.08 4.20 -1.31
C LEU A 151 10.99 5.34 -2.34
N VAL A 152 10.23 6.40 -2.06
CA VAL A 152 10.15 7.58 -2.95
C VAL A 152 11.52 8.19 -3.15
N GLN A 153 12.28 8.39 -2.08
CA GLN A 153 13.65 8.92 -2.16
C GLN A 153 14.62 7.89 -2.71
N LYS A 154 14.54 6.64 -2.23
CA LYS A 154 15.42 5.55 -2.67
C LYS A 154 15.43 5.38 -4.19
N TYR A 155 14.28 5.53 -4.83
CA TYR A 155 14.09 5.36 -6.26
C TYR A 155 13.89 6.66 -7.04
N ASN A 156 14.02 7.83 -6.37
CA ASN A 156 13.83 9.15 -6.98
C ASN A 156 12.48 9.28 -7.71
N LEU A 157 11.40 8.85 -7.04
CA LEU A 157 10.05 8.93 -7.57
C LEU A 157 9.51 10.37 -7.50
N ALA A 158 8.41 10.63 -8.23
CA ALA A 158 7.71 11.92 -8.20
C ALA A 158 7.07 12.24 -6.84
N GLY A 159 6.65 11.21 -6.09
CA GLY A 159 6.00 11.39 -4.81
C GLY A 159 5.22 10.17 -4.32
N VAL A 160 4.34 10.42 -3.37
CA VAL A 160 3.45 9.42 -2.77
C VAL A 160 2.00 9.84 -2.96
N ALA A 161 1.12 8.88 -3.17
CA ALA A 161 -0.33 9.01 -3.06
C ALA A 161 -0.83 8.08 -1.94
N ALA A 162 -2.11 8.13 -1.61
CA ALA A 162 -2.67 7.24 -0.59
C ALA A 162 -4.12 6.85 -0.89
N TRP A 163 -4.49 5.64 -0.54
CA TRP A 163 -5.86 5.14 -0.58
C TRP A 163 -6.28 4.72 0.83
N LYS A 164 -7.27 5.34 1.42
CA LYS A 164 -8.01 6.51 0.97
C LYS A 164 -8.23 7.48 2.13
N LEU A 165 -8.56 8.72 1.81
CA LEU A 165 -8.96 9.72 2.81
C LEU A 165 -10.12 9.22 3.68
N GLY A 166 -10.01 9.42 5.00
CA GLY A 166 -10.94 8.93 6.02
C GLY A 166 -10.58 7.55 6.59
N PHE A 167 -9.50 6.92 6.11
CA PHE A 167 -8.95 5.68 6.65
C PHE A 167 -7.65 5.89 7.42
N GLU A 168 -7.05 7.06 7.26
CA GLU A 168 -5.80 7.43 7.90
C GLU A 168 -5.95 7.73 9.40
N ASN A 169 -4.89 7.43 10.12
CA ASN A 169 -4.68 8.01 11.44
C ASN A 169 -4.20 9.46 11.30
N SER A 170 -4.63 10.35 12.19
CA SER A 170 -4.33 11.78 12.11
C SER A 170 -2.84 12.13 12.12
N SER A 171 -1.99 11.26 12.72
CA SER A 171 -0.54 11.46 12.77
C SER A 171 0.19 11.07 11.48
N ILE A 172 -0.44 10.33 10.57
CA ILE A 172 0.24 9.73 9.42
C ILE A 172 0.75 10.78 8.43
N TRP A 173 0.06 11.92 8.32
CA TRP A 173 0.47 13.02 7.45
C TRP A 173 1.82 13.60 7.84
N GLN A 174 2.11 13.69 9.15
CA GLN A 174 3.42 14.13 9.64
C GLN A 174 4.49 13.10 9.29
N VAL A 175 4.20 11.80 9.46
CA VAL A 175 5.12 10.72 9.08
C VAL A 175 5.48 10.79 7.60
N ILE A 176 4.49 10.99 6.73
CA ILE A 176 4.73 11.14 5.29
C ILE A 176 5.61 12.36 5.00
N THR A 177 5.27 13.51 5.58
CA THR A 177 5.99 14.77 5.36
C THR A 177 7.44 14.67 5.83
N ASP A 178 7.68 14.13 7.01
CA ASP A 178 9.02 13.99 7.59
C ASP A 178 9.91 13.07 6.74
N ASN A 179 9.34 11.95 6.24
CA ASN A 179 10.10 11.01 5.41
C ASN A 179 10.28 11.47 3.95
N LEU A 180 9.45 12.37 3.43
CA LEU A 180 9.68 13.02 2.14
C LEU A 180 10.70 14.17 2.24
N SER A 181 10.81 14.83 3.40
CA SER A 181 11.66 16.00 3.60
C SER A 181 13.09 15.66 4.06
N ALA A 182 13.38 14.44 4.41
CA ALA A 182 14.65 14.02 5.03
C ALA A 182 15.89 14.07 4.11
N SER A 183 15.78 14.65 2.91
CA SER A 183 16.85 14.75 1.90
C SER A 183 17.22 16.20 1.59
N ASN A 184 17.67 16.97 2.61
CA ASN A 184 18.37 18.24 2.42
C ASN A 184 19.66 18.27 3.23
#